data_7b3cfb7535f11ab93e733e32770f113d
#
_entry.id   7b3cfb7535f11ab93e733e32770f113d
#
_cell.length_a   1.000
_cell.length_b   1.000
_cell.length_c   1.000
_cell.angle_alpha   90.00
_cell.angle_beta   90.00
_cell.angle_gamma   90.00
#
_symmetry.space_group_name_H-M   'P 1'
#
loop_
_entity.id
_entity.type
_entity.pdbx_description
1 polymer ?
#
loop_
_entity_poly.entity_id
_entity_poly.type
_entity_poly.pdbx_seq_one_letter_code
_entity_poly.pdbx_strand_id
1 'polypeptide(L)'
;MRGARFEGGQETKKEMPYSEAYISVLTERTSGVLLKEQADLGRVGVDAKKMAADLDRLAAEFSAANQQQEALKRQLKAQTDVVEALRHRLAVTASGFLDVGIGALGKDTPAGKNLRRMRSDIEREVREATETVSEAPA
;
A
#
# COMPACT_ATOMS: atom_id res chain seq x y z
N MET A 1 -24.74 -11.00 40.08
CA MET A 1 -23.50 -11.07 39.28
C MET A 1 -23.89 -10.88 37.84
N ARG A 2 -23.61 -9.74 37.29
CA ARG A 2 -23.84 -9.47 35.88
C ARG A 2 -22.53 -9.68 35.15
N GLY A 3 -22.46 -10.74 34.30
CA GLY A 3 -21.34 -11.01 33.47
C GLY A 3 -21.19 -9.92 32.40
N ALA A 4 -20.05 -9.27 32.38
CA ALA A 4 -19.69 -8.38 31.30
C ALA A 4 -19.60 -9.19 29.98
N ARG A 5 -20.54 -8.97 29.07
CA ARG A 5 -20.38 -9.40 27.69
C ARG A 5 -19.26 -8.56 27.09
N PHE A 6 -18.14 -9.20 26.87
CA PHE A 6 -17.17 -8.69 25.90
C PHE A 6 -17.81 -8.89 24.52
N GLU A 7 -18.46 -7.86 24.03
CA GLU A 7 -18.77 -7.78 22.61
C GLU A 7 -17.45 -7.57 21.89
N GLY A 8 -17.11 -8.54 21.06
CA GLY A 8 -15.95 -8.50 20.19
C GLY A 8 -16.00 -7.22 19.38
N GLY A 9 -15.12 -6.28 19.74
CA GLY A 9 -14.99 -5.03 19.02
C GLY A 9 -14.61 -5.35 17.59
N GLN A 10 -15.48 -4.95 16.66
CA GLN A 10 -15.01 -4.62 15.32
C GLN A 10 -13.81 -3.69 15.53
N GLU A 11 -12.64 -4.11 15.09
CA GLU A 11 -11.54 -3.19 14.84
C GLU A 11 -12.02 -2.23 13.74
N THR A 12 -12.82 -1.25 14.14
CA THR A 12 -12.98 -0.05 13.34
C THR A 12 -11.56 0.44 13.09
N LYS A 13 -11.13 0.49 11.84
CA LYS A 13 -9.95 1.26 11.45
C LYS A 13 -10.06 2.54 12.25
N LYS A 14 -9.21 2.69 13.25
CA LYS A 14 -9.12 3.92 14.03
C LYS A 14 -8.69 4.96 13.01
N GLU A 15 -9.68 5.66 12.44
CA GLU A 15 -9.37 6.84 11.65
C GLU A 15 -8.50 7.70 12.55
N MET A 16 -7.28 7.96 12.12
CA MET A 16 -6.38 8.85 12.85
C MET A 16 -7.14 10.16 13.01
N PRO A 17 -7.49 10.58 14.24
CA PRO A 17 -8.41 11.70 14.46
C PRO A 17 -7.83 13.04 13.99
N TYR A 18 -6.59 13.04 13.48
CA TYR A 18 -5.85 14.24 13.14
C TYR A 18 -5.31 14.15 11.70
N SER A 19 -5.73 15.07 10.86
CA SER A 19 -5.13 15.23 9.53
C SER A 19 -3.70 15.77 9.66
N GLU A 20 -2.89 15.54 8.65
CA GLU A 20 -1.52 16.08 8.57
C GLU A 20 -1.51 17.62 8.70
N ALA A 21 -2.45 18.29 8.01
CA ALA A 21 -2.60 19.74 8.09
C ALA A 21 -2.94 20.20 9.52
N TYR A 22 -3.83 19.48 10.22
CA TYR A 22 -4.18 19.80 11.60
C TYR A 22 -2.98 19.66 12.54
N ILE A 23 -2.23 18.56 12.43
CA ILE A 23 -1.03 18.32 13.24
C ILE A 23 0.03 19.40 13.01
N SER A 24 0.26 19.78 11.77
CA SER A 24 1.22 20.82 11.42
C SER A 24 0.86 22.18 12.06
N VAL A 25 -0.38 22.61 11.90
CA VAL A 25 -0.86 23.87 12.47
C VAL A 25 -0.87 23.83 14.01
N LEU A 26 -1.34 22.72 14.59
CA LEU A 26 -1.35 22.54 16.04
C LEU A 26 0.06 22.63 16.63
N THR A 27 1.02 21.94 16.04
CA THR A 27 2.41 21.95 16.51
C THR A 27 3.04 23.32 16.41
N GLU A 28 2.90 23.99 15.29
CA GLU A 28 3.44 25.33 15.07
C GLU A 28 2.87 26.35 16.04
N ARG A 29 1.56 26.37 16.19
CA ARG A 29 0.88 27.31 17.09
C ARG A 29 1.18 27.01 18.56
N THR A 30 1.21 25.76 18.94
CA THR A 30 1.54 25.37 20.33
C THR A 30 2.97 25.74 20.68
N SER A 31 3.93 25.47 19.83
CA SER A 31 5.32 25.88 20.02
C SER A 31 5.45 27.40 20.14
N GLY A 32 4.78 28.14 19.28
CA GLY A 32 4.77 29.60 19.30
C GLY A 32 4.18 30.19 20.60
N VAL A 33 3.06 29.64 21.08
CA VAL A 33 2.42 30.07 22.34
C VAL A 33 3.30 29.72 23.54
N LEU A 34 3.90 28.54 23.59
CA LEU A 34 4.82 28.14 24.66
C LEU A 34 5.99 29.10 24.79
N LEU A 35 6.58 29.48 23.68
CA LEU A 35 7.70 30.44 23.66
C LEU A 35 7.26 31.85 24.04
N LYS A 36 6.07 32.27 23.59
CA LYS A 36 5.52 33.57 23.94
C LYS A 36 5.23 33.69 25.44
N GLU A 37 4.66 32.67 26.05
CA GLU A 37 4.27 32.65 27.46
C GLU A 37 5.35 32.03 28.37
N GLN A 38 6.57 31.91 27.89
CA GLN A 38 7.69 31.25 28.56
C GLN A 38 7.93 31.77 29.97
N ALA A 39 7.86 33.11 30.18
CA ALA A 39 8.11 33.71 31.47
C ALA A 39 7.04 33.34 32.51
N ASP A 40 5.77 33.38 32.12
CA ASP A 40 4.66 33.05 33.00
C ASP A 40 4.59 31.56 33.30
N LEU A 41 4.84 30.72 32.32
CA LEU A 41 4.95 29.26 32.51
C LEU A 41 6.11 28.89 33.43
N GLY A 42 7.23 29.58 33.31
CA GLY A 42 8.38 29.37 34.21
C GLY A 42 8.08 29.67 35.67
N ARG A 43 7.21 30.65 35.96
CA ARG A 43 6.80 30.98 37.34
C ARG A 43 6.00 29.86 38.00
N VAL A 44 5.31 29.04 37.21
CA VAL A 44 4.53 27.90 37.71
C VAL A 44 5.26 26.57 37.56
N GLY A 45 6.55 26.58 37.26
CA GLY A 45 7.40 25.41 37.19
C GLY A 45 7.35 24.65 35.85
N VAL A 46 6.86 25.26 34.77
CA VAL A 46 6.79 24.66 33.45
C VAL A 46 7.97 25.17 32.59
N ASP A 47 8.78 24.24 32.09
CA ASP A 47 9.85 24.53 31.13
C ASP A 47 9.30 24.59 29.69
N ALA A 48 8.76 25.75 29.33
CA ALA A 48 8.15 25.97 28.03
C ALA A 48 9.16 25.85 26.87
N LYS A 49 10.41 26.26 27.09
CA LYS A 49 11.47 26.16 26.08
C LYS A 49 11.78 24.70 25.73
N LYS A 50 11.87 23.84 26.72
CA LYS A 50 12.08 22.40 26.53
C LYS A 50 10.88 21.77 25.82
N MET A 51 9.66 22.11 26.22
CA MET A 51 8.43 21.59 25.60
C MET A 51 8.35 22.01 24.13
N ALA A 52 8.66 23.27 23.80
CA ALA A 52 8.70 23.74 22.43
C ALA A 52 9.76 23.02 21.60
N ALA A 53 10.94 22.82 22.15
CA ALA A 53 12.02 22.06 21.49
C ALA A 53 11.65 20.60 21.23
N ASP A 54 10.98 19.95 22.18
CA ASP A 54 10.49 18.58 22.02
C ASP A 54 9.42 18.49 20.93
N LEU A 55 8.49 19.45 20.85
CA LEU A 55 7.49 19.51 19.78
C LEU A 55 8.14 19.72 18.41
N ASP A 56 9.11 20.63 18.30
CA ASP A 56 9.80 20.89 17.04
C ASP A 56 10.57 19.66 16.56
N ARG A 57 11.19 18.93 17.48
CA ARG A 57 11.87 17.67 17.18
C ARG A 57 10.90 16.60 16.67
N LEU A 58 9.78 16.38 17.37
CA LEU A 58 8.75 15.42 16.94
C LEU A 58 8.12 15.81 15.62
N ALA A 59 7.90 17.11 15.37
CA ALA A 59 7.41 17.59 14.09
C ALA A 59 8.38 17.31 12.95
N ALA A 60 9.70 17.48 13.19
CA ALA A 60 10.72 17.16 12.21
C ALA A 60 10.79 15.65 11.92
N GLU A 61 10.70 14.80 12.95
CA GLU A 61 10.65 13.35 12.81
C GLU A 61 9.41 12.90 12.02
N PHE A 62 8.25 13.48 12.31
CA PHE A 62 7.01 13.21 11.58
C PHE A 62 7.14 13.62 10.10
N SER A 63 7.65 14.80 9.82
CA SER A 63 7.85 15.29 8.45
C SER A 63 8.81 14.38 7.66
N ALA A 64 9.91 13.96 8.27
CA ALA A 64 10.86 13.04 7.65
C ALA A 64 10.24 11.67 7.35
N ALA A 65 9.50 11.11 8.32
CA ALA A 65 8.79 9.84 8.14
C ALA A 65 7.73 9.92 7.03
N ASN A 66 7.00 11.03 6.96
CA ASN A 66 5.99 11.26 5.94
C ASN A 66 6.62 11.36 4.53
N GLN A 67 7.71 12.09 4.39
CA GLN A 67 8.47 12.17 3.14
C GLN A 67 8.98 10.81 2.69
N GLN A 68 9.48 10.00 3.63
CA GLN A 68 9.91 8.63 3.35
C GLN A 68 8.76 7.75 2.88
N GLN A 69 7.60 7.85 3.53
CA GLN A 69 6.39 7.13 3.12
C GLN A 69 5.98 7.48 1.69
N GLU A 70 5.98 8.77 1.35
CA GLU A 70 5.64 9.22 0.00
C GLU A 70 6.66 8.76 -1.05
N ALA A 71 7.95 8.72 -0.69
CA ALA A 71 9.00 8.18 -1.56
C ALA A 71 8.79 6.67 -1.81
N LEU A 72 8.47 5.89 -0.76
CA LEU A 72 8.17 4.46 -0.88
C LEU A 72 6.93 4.19 -1.73
N LYS A 73 5.87 4.98 -1.59
CA LYS A 73 4.67 4.89 -2.44
C LYS A 73 5.01 5.10 -3.92
N ARG A 74 5.84 6.10 -4.21
CA ARG A 74 6.30 6.35 -5.59
C ARG A 74 7.13 5.20 -6.14
N GLN A 75 8.04 4.64 -5.33
CA GLN A 75 8.84 3.47 -5.72
C GLN A 75 7.96 2.25 -5.96
N LEU A 76 6.97 2.01 -5.09
CA LEU A 76 6.02 0.91 -5.24
C LEU A 76 5.22 1.05 -6.53
N LYS A 77 4.73 2.25 -6.83
CA LYS A 77 3.99 2.52 -8.07
C LYS A 77 4.87 2.26 -9.30
N ALA A 78 6.10 2.79 -9.31
CA ALA A 78 7.03 2.57 -10.41
C ALA A 78 7.33 1.07 -10.62
N GLN A 79 7.52 0.33 -9.52
CA GLN A 79 7.75 -1.12 -9.58
C GLN A 79 6.51 -1.87 -10.09
N THR A 80 5.32 -1.47 -9.68
CA THR A 80 4.06 -2.04 -10.18
C THR A 80 3.93 -1.83 -11.69
N ASP A 81 4.23 -0.64 -12.19
CA ASP A 81 4.20 -0.33 -13.63
C ASP A 81 5.18 -1.21 -14.41
N VAL A 82 6.38 -1.44 -13.86
CA VAL A 82 7.39 -2.36 -14.46
C VAL A 82 6.86 -3.80 -14.50
N VAL A 83 6.29 -4.28 -13.41
CA VAL A 83 5.72 -5.64 -13.33
C VAL A 83 4.58 -5.81 -14.34
N GLU A 84 3.71 -4.84 -14.46
CA GLU A 84 2.60 -4.89 -15.42
C GLU A 84 3.09 -4.88 -16.87
N ALA A 85 4.06 -4.04 -17.18
CA ALA A 85 4.68 -4.00 -18.50
C ALA A 85 5.37 -5.33 -18.86
N LEU A 86 6.09 -5.93 -17.92
CA LEU A 86 6.74 -7.22 -18.11
C LEU A 86 5.71 -8.36 -18.25
N ARG A 87 4.64 -8.33 -17.46
CA ARG A 87 3.54 -9.29 -17.56
C ARG A 87 2.91 -9.26 -18.95
N HIS A 88 2.58 -8.06 -19.43
CA HIS A 88 2.03 -7.89 -20.77
C HIS A 88 3.00 -8.38 -21.86
N ARG A 89 4.25 -7.96 -21.79
CA ARG A 89 5.29 -8.37 -22.73
C ARG A 89 5.48 -9.89 -22.73
N LEU A 90 5.51 -10.51 -21.58
CA LEU A 90 5.66 -11.96 -21.44
C LEU A 90 4.48 -12.70 -22.07
N ALA A 91 3.25 -12.26 -21.80
CA ALA A 91 2.05 -12.86 -22.38
C ALA A 91 2.02 -12.76 -23.90
N VAL A 92 2.31 -11.59 -24.46
CA VAL A 92 2.37 -11.36 -25.89
C VAL A 92 3.47 -12.18 -26.55
N THR A 93 4.65 -12.23 -25.95
CA THR A 93 5.80 -12.99 -26.48
C THR A 93 5.52 -14.49 -26.46
N ALA A 94 5.01 -15.02 -25.35
CA ALA A 94 4.68 -16.44 -25.23
C ALA A 94 3.58 -16.85 -26.22
N SER A 95 2.54 -16.05 -26.34
CA SER A 95 1.47 -16.28 -27.32
C SER A 95 2.00 -16.25 -28.75
N GLY A 96 2.86 -15.28 -29.07
CA GLY A 96 3.50 -15.19 -30.39
C GLY A 96 4.40 -16.41 -30.70
N PHE A 97 5.13 -16.91 -29.71
CA PHE A 97 5.93 -18.13 -29.89
C PHE A 97 5.07 -19.38 -30.14
N LEU A 98 3.93 -19.49 -29.45
CA LEU A 98 2.98 -20.56 -29.77
C LEU A 98 2.42 -20.44 -31.18
N ASP A 99 2.08 -19.27 -31.64
CA ASP A 99 1.58 -19.05 -33.01
C ASP A 99 2.63 -19.40 -34.03
N VAL A 100 3.89 -19.01 -33.81
CA VAL A 100 5.02 -19.37 -34.69
C VAL A 100 5.22 -20.89 -34.69
N GLY A 101 5.16 -21.55 -33.52
CA GLY A 101 5.30 -23.00 -33.42
C GLY A 101 4.18 -23.74 -34.17
N ILE A 102 2.93 -23.32 -34.00
CA ILE A 102 1.77 -23.89 -34.71
C ILE A 102 1.92 -23.68 -36.23
N GLY A 103 2.32 -22.48 -36.65
CA GLY A 103 2.53 -22.16 -38.04
C GLY A 103 3.66 -23.00 -38.68
N ALA A 104 4.76 -23.18 -37.97
CA ALA A 104 5.92 -23.95 -38.45
C ALA A 104 5.65 -25.47 -38.53
N LEU A 105 4.93 -26.00 -37.54
CA LEU A 105 4.60 -27.43 -37.48
C LEU A 105 3.38 -27.81 -38.33
N GLY A 106 2.54 -26.85 -38.66
CA GLY A 106 1.25 -27.05 -39.29
C GLY A 106 0.14 -27.35 -38.30
N LYS A 107 -0.97 -26.66 -38.46
CA LYS A 107 -2.14 -26.74 -37.52
C LYS A 107 -2.78 -28.13 -37.47
N ASP A 108 -2.64 -28.94 -38.52
CA ASP A 108 -3.28 -30.27 -38.64
C ASP A 108 -2.33 -31.42 -38.32
N THR A 109 -1.07 -31.14 -38.05
CA THR A 109 -0.10 -32.14 -37.57
C THR A 109 -0.35 -32.49 -36.12
N PRO A 110 0.05 -33.70 -35.62
CA PRO A 110 -0.09 -34.08 -34.25
C PRO A 110 0.56 -33.06 -33.27
N ALA A 111 1.77 -32.57 -33.62
CA ALA A 111 2.48 -31.57 -32.81
C ALA A 111 1.78 -30.23 -32.81
N GLY A 112 1.28 -29.72 -33.94
CA GLY A 112 0.51 -28.49 -34.02
C GLY A 112 -0.81 -28.56 -33.25
N LYS A 113 -1.50 -29.69 -33.31
CA LYS A 113 -2.71 -29.95 -32.49
C LYS A 113 -2.41 -29.96 -31.00
N ASN A 114 -1.29 -30.53 -30.58
CA ASN A 114 -0.85 -30.52 -29.19
C ASN A 114 -0.60 -29.10 -28.66
N LEU A 115 0.07 -28.24 -29.44
CA LEU A 115 0.27 -26.83 -29.05
C LEU A 115 -1.05 -26.07 -28.92
N ARG A 116 -1.98 -26.29 -29.82
CA ARG A 116 -3.31 -25.68 -29.76
C ARG A 116 -4.10 -26.16 -28.56
N ARG A 117 -4.05 -27.46 -28.26
CA ARG A 117 -4.70 -28.05 -27.08
C ARG A 117 -4.10 -27.47 -25.78
N MET A 118 -2.77 -27.36 -25.72
CA MET A 118 -2.08 -26.78 -24.56
C MET A 118 -2.57 -25.36 -24.27
N ARG A 119 -2.73 -24.53 -25.30
CA ARG A 119 -3.28 -23.17 -25.13
C ARG A 119 -4.67 -23.19 -24.52
N SER A 120 -5.57 -24.01 -25.02
CA SER A 120 -6.93 -24.15 -24.49
C SER A 120 -6.94 -24.70 -23.05
N ASP A 121 -6.05 -25.63 -22.75
CA ASP A 121 -5.92 -26.21 -21.40
C ASP A 121 -5.42 -25.15 -20.40
N ILE A 122 -4.44 -24.33 -20.78
CA ILE A 122 -3.96 -23.21 -19.95
C ILE A 122 -5.08 -22.20 -19.67
N GLU A 123 -5.83 -21.81 -20.69
CA GLU A 123 -6.95 -20.86 -20.53
C GLU A 123 -8.02 -21.43 -19.58
N ARG A 124 -8.31 -22.72 -19.68
CA ARG A 124 -9.24 -23.40 -18.78
C ARG A 124 -8.73 -23.43 -17.33
N GLU A 125 -7.48 -23.86 -17.12
CA GLU A 125 -6.85 -23.91 -15.78
C GLU A 125 -6.83 -22.56 -15.10
N VAL A 126 -6.48 -21.51 -15.83
CA VAL A 126 -6.47 -20.13 -15.29
C VAL A 126 -7.88 -19.70 -14.91
N ARG A 127 -8.89 -20.00 -15.71
CA ARG A 127 -10.28 -19.68 -15.41
C ARG A 127 -10.75 -20.37 -14.14
N GLU A 128 -10.50 -21.67 -14.02
CA GLU A 128 -10.84 -22.47 -12.84
C GLU A 128 -10.14 -21.94 -11.57
N ALA A 129 -8.86 -21.60 -11.66
CA ALA A 129 -8.10 -21.01 -10.55
C ALA A 129 -8.66 -19.65 -10.12
N THR A 130 -9.11 -18.82 -11.06
CA THR A 130 -9.70 -17.51 -10.79
C THR A 130 -11.08 -17.66 -10.12
N GLU A 131 -11.89 -18.59 -10.56
CA GLU A 131 -13.21 -18.89 -9.97
C GLU A 131 -13.09 -19.39 -8.52
N THR A 132 -12.12 -20.27 -8.23
CA THR A 132 -11.90 -20.76 -6.86
C THR A 132 -11.44 -19.67 -5.90
N VAL A 133 -10.68 -18.69 -6.34
CA VAL A 133 -10.28 -17.54 -5.51
C VAL A 133 -11.47 -16.60 -5.25
N SER A 134 -12.38 -16.47 -6.20
CA SER A 134 -13.58 -15.63 -6.05
C SER A 134 -14.63 -16.25 -5.10
N GLU A 135 -14.62 -17.57 -4.93
CA GLU A 135 -15.55 -18.30 -4.05
C GLU A 135 -15.02 -18.51 -2.64
N ALA A 136 -13.79 -18.10 -2.32
CA ALA A 136 -13.25 -18.21 -0.98
C ALA A 136 -14.06 -17.31 -0.02
N PRO A 137 -14.62 -17.85 1.08
CA PRO A 137 -15.36 -17.04 2.05
C PRO A 137 -14.45 -16.01 2.68
N ALA A 138 -14.98 -14.80 2.76
CA ALA A 138 -14.30 -13.67 3.40
C ALA A 138 -14.11 -13.89 4.91
#